data_e226a75f53f9a5debba632ac462d637c
#
_entry.id   e226a75f53f9a5debba632ac462d637c
#
_cell.length_a   1.000
_cell.length_b   1.000
_cell.length_c   1.000
_cell.angle_alpha   90.00
_cell.angle_beta   90.00
_cell.angle_gamma   90.00
#
_symmetry.space_group_name_H-M   'P 1'
#
loop_
_entity.id
_entity.type
_entity.pdbx_description
1 polymer ?
#
loop_
_entity_poly.entity_id
_entity_poly.type
_entity_poly.pdbx_seq_one_letter_code
_entity_poly.pdbx_strand_id
1 'polypeptide(L)'
;FMSTIRYSKQREAIKDYLKSVTCHPTADTVYLNIQKTFPNISLGTVYRNLNFLVEHGEAIQIDCGDGFVHFDGNPIPHNHFFCRACKCLLDIKMDSIEHIDIIANANFPGKIEGHTVIFHGLCEKCCQKEHC
;
A
#
# COMPACT_ATOMS: atom_id res chain seq x y z
N PHE A 1 -22.58 15.51 -18.44
CA PHE A 1 -22.48 15.96 -17.32
C PHE A 1 -21.47 15.31 -16.55
N MET A 2 -20.85 15.86 -15.99
CA MET A 2 -19.93 15.31 -15.40
C MET A 2 -20.27 14.78 -14.21
N SER A 3 -20.05 13.66 -14.11
CA SER A 3 -20.03 13.16 -12.92
C SER A 3 -19.13 13.85 -12.14
N THR A 4 -19.59 14.36 -11.24
CA THR A 4 -18.78 14.99 -10.40
C THR A 4 -18.29 14.09 -9.39
N ILE A 5 -17.01 13.95 -9.39
CA ILE A 5 -16.31 13.43 -8.27
C ILE A 5 -16.32 14.52 -7.23
N ARG A 6 -17.15 14.36 -6.19
CA ARG A 6 -17.21 15.35 -5.17
C ARG A 6 -15.97 15.40 -4.36
N TYR A 7 -15.50 16.59 -4.06
CA TYR A 7 -14.46 16.78 -3.05
C TYR A 7 -15.01 16.24 -1.71
N SER A 8 -14.18 15.52 -0.99
CA SER A 8 -14.52 14.99 0.32
C SER A 8 -13.35 15.27 1.26
N LYS A 9 -13.64 15.99 2.34
CA LYS A 9 -12.62 16.27 3.35
C LYS A 9 -12.10 14.97 3.97
N GLN A 10 -12.98 14.00 4.18
CA GLN A 10 -12.59 12.71 4.73
C GLN A 10 -11.66 11.96 3.80
N ARG A 11 -11.98 11.92 2.51
CA ARG A 11 -11.15 11.23 1.52
C ARG A 11 -9.79 11.91 1.39
N GLU A 12 -9.76 13.23 1.39
CA GLU A 12 -8.52 13.97 1.29
C GLU A 12 -7.64 13.72 2.51
N ALA A 13 -8.24 13.67 3.71
CA ALA A 13 -7.50 13.36 4.93
C ALA A 13 -6.93 11.95 4.91
N ILE A 14 -7.67 10.99 4.38
CA ILE A 14 -7.19 9.61 4.22
C ILE A 14 -6.02 9.57 3.25
N LYS A 15 -6.14 10.26 2.12
CA LYS A 15 -5.07 10.34 1.13
C LYS A 15 -3.80 10.93 1.73
N ASP A 16 -3.94 12.04 2.46
CA ASP A 16 -2.80 12.69 3.11
C ASP A 16 -2.17 11.78 4.16
N TYR A 17 -2.98 11.06 4.92
CA TYR A 17 -2.47 10.12 5.91
C TYR A 17 -1.64 9.02 5.24
N LEU A 18 -2.14 8.44 4.15
CA LEU A 18 -1.40 7.40 3.44
C LEU A 18 -0.03 7.89 2.97
N LYS A 19 0.05 9.16 2.55
CA LYS A 19 1.31 9.74 2.09
C LYS A 19 2.27 10.09 3.22
N SER A 20 1.74 10.28 4.43
CA SER A 20 2.54 10.75 5.56
C SER A 20 3.23 9.63 6.31
N VAL A 21 2.81 8.39 6.14
CA VAL A 21 3.32 7.25 6.91
C VAL A 21 4.27 6.41 6.08
N THR A 22 5.29 5.87 6.75
CA THR A 22 6.27 4.99 6.09
C THR A 22 5.84 3.53 6.15
N CYS A 23 5.14 3.15 7.21
CA CYS A 23 4.57 1.81 7.32
C CYS A 23 3.20 1.83 6.67
N HIS A 24 3.03 1.14 5.56
CA HIS A 24 1.77 1.19 4.80
C HIS A 24 0.65 0.51 5.58
N PRO A 25 -0.43 1.25 5.90
CA PRO A 25 -1.44 0.79 6.84
C PRO A 25 -2.50 -0.10 6.23
N THR A 26 -3.13 -0.89 7.09
CA THR A 26 -4.39 -1.56 6.78
C THR A 26 -5.53 -0.56 6.95
N ALA A 27 -6.72 -0.91 6.48
CA ALA A 27 -7.90 -0.05 6.65
C ALA A 27 -8.21 0.21 8.13
N ASP A 28 -8.02 -0.79 8.99
CA ASP A 28 -8.26 -0.62 10.43
C ASP A 28 -7.33 0.42 11.03
N THR A 29 -6.07 0.42 10.65
CA THR A 29 -5.10 1.40 11.11
C THR A 29 -5.46 2.80 10.60
N VAL A 30 -5.85 2.91 9.33
CA VAL A 30 -6.33 4.19 8.78
C VAL A 30 -7.51 4.69 9.59
N TYR A 31 -8.48 3.82 9.86
CA TYR A 31 -9.66 4.18 10.62
C TYR A 31 -9.30 4.74 12.00
N LEU A 32 -8.43 4.06 12.74
CA LEU A 32 -8.03 4.52 14.07
C LEU A 32 -7.38 5.90 14.03
N ASN A 33 -6.62 6.20 12.99
CA ASN A 33 -5.96 7.50 12.89
C ASN A 33 -6.88 8.59 12.39
N ILE A 34 -7.74 8.29 11.44
CA ILE A 34 -8.68 9.29 10.87
C ILE A 34 -9.77 9.66 11.89
N GLN A 35 -10.14 8.74 12.79
CA GLN A 35 -11.09 9.04 13.84
C GLN A 35 -10.66 10.21 14.72
N LYS A 36 -9.38 10.46 14.83
CA LYS A 36 -8.87 11.59 15.64
C LYS A 36 -9.34 12.93 15.09
N THR A 37 -9.52 13.02 13.78
CA THR A 37 -10.00 14.21 13.10
C THR A 37 -11.49 14.15 12.81
N PHE A 38 -12.01 12.97 12.50
CA PHE A 38 -13.41 12.75 12.16
C PHE A 38 -14.00 11.68 13.10
N PRO A 39 -14.37 12.08 14.34
CA PRO A 39 -14.78 11.09 15.36
C PRO A 39 -15.98 10.23 14.98
N ASN A 40 -16.83 10.73 14.08
CA ASN A 40 -18.04 10.01 13.68
C ASN A 40 -17.88 9.19 12.39
N ILE A 41 -16.67 9.14 11.84
CA ILE A 41 -16.45 8.36 10.63
C ILE A 41 -16.60 6.86 10.93
N SER A 42 -17.20 6.12 10.01
CA SER A 42 -17.34 4.68 10.16
C SER A 42 -16.22 3.95 9.42
N LEU A 43 -15.96 2.71 9.84
CA LEU A 43 -15.00 1.86 9.14
C LEU A 43 -15.43 1.65 7.69
N GLY A 44 -16.74 1.49 7.45
CA GLY A 44 -17.26 1.36 6.10
C GLY A 44 -16.95 2.55 5.21
N THR A 45 -17.03 3.76 5.76
CA THR A 45 -16.69 4.98 5.02
C THR A 45 -15.19 5.01 4.71
N VAL A 46 -14.35 4.57 5.64
CA VAL A 46 -12.90 4.46 5.40
C VAL A 46 -12.63 3.51 4.23
N TYR A 47 -13.25 2.32 4.24
CA TYR A 47 -13.08 1.36 3.15
C TYR A 47 -13.55 1.93 1.81
N ARG A 48 -14.70 2.60 1.78
CA ARG A 48 -15.20 3.19 0.54
C ARG A 48 -14.25 4.23 -0.02
N ASN A 49 -13.66 5.05 0.85
CA ASN A 49 -12.71 6.07 0.42
C ASN A 49 -11.38 5.46 -0.04
N LEU A 50 -10.90 4.43 0.66
CA LEU A 50 -9.70 3.72 0.23
C LEU A 50 -9.89 3.08 -1.13
N ASN A 51 -11.02 2.41 -1.34
CA ASN A 51 -11.34 1.80 -2.63
C ASN A 51 -11.46 2.85 -3.73
N PHE A 52 -12.06 4.01 -3.43
CA PHE A 52 -12.13 5.12 -4.37
C PHE A 52 -10.74 5.56 -4.81
N LEU A 53 -9.83 5.74 -3.85
CA LEU A 53 -8.46 6.17 -4.16
C LEU A 53 -7.74 5.15 -5.05
N VAL A 54 -7.91 3.86 -4.76
CA VAL A 54 -7.30 2.80 -5.56
C VAL A 54 -7.88 2.78 -6.97
N GLU A 55 -9.20 2.87 -7.10
CA GLU A 55 -9.86 2.86 -8.40
C GLU A 55 -9.48 4.05 -9.27
N HIS A 56 -9.18 5.19 -8.64
CA HIS A 56 -8.79 6.40 -9.36
C HIS A 56 -7.27 6.57 -9.50
N GLY A 57 -6.50 5.53 -9.18
CA GLY A 57 -5.05 5.56 -9.37
C GLY A 57 -4.31 6.48 -8.41
N GLU A 58 -4.90 6.80 -7.27
CA GLU A 58 -4.28 7.69 -6.29
C GLU A 58 -3.68 6.94 -5.10
N ALA A 59 -3.88 5.64 -5.05
CA ALA A 59 -3.28 4.75 -4.07
C ALA A 59 -3.22 3.35 -4.68
N ILE A 60 -2.40 2.49 -4.10
CA ILE A 60 -2.38 1.08 -4.47
C ILE A 60 -2.67 0.24 -3.24
N GLN A 61 -3.23 -0.93 -3.47
CA GLN A 61 -3.43 -1.90 -2.39
C GLN A 61 -2.46 -3.05 -2.60
N ILE A 62 -1.92 -3.55 -1.50
CA ILE A 62 -0.86 -4.55 -1.51
C ILE A 62 -1.23 -5.68 -0.58
N ASP A 63 -1.17 -6.91 -1.10
CA ASP A 63 -1.31 -8.12 -0.31
C ASP A 63 0.11 -8.67 -0.12
N CYS A 64 0.64 -8.60 1.09
CA CYS A 64 1.99 -9.08 1.38
C CYS A 64 1.99 -10.45 2.08
N GLY A 65 0.84 -11.12 2.09
CA GLY A 65 0.76 -12.48 2.64
C GLY A 65 0.52 -12.57 4.14
N ASP A 66 0.26 -11.43 4.81
CA ASP A 66 0.00 -11.41 6.24
C ASP A 66 -1.48 -11.57 6.60
N GLY A 67 -2.34 -11.77 5.60
CA GLY A 67 -3.78 -11.89 5.80
C GLY A 67 -4.53 -10.57 5.75
N PHE A 68 -3.85 -9.46 5.52
CA PHE A 68 -4.46 -8.14 5.46
C PHE A 68 -4.10 -7.44 4.17
N VAL A 69 -4.96 -6.51 3.75
CA VAL A 69 -4.66 -5.64 2.61
C VAL A 69 -4.07 -4.34 3.17
N HIS A 70 -2.94 -3.94 2.62
CA HIS A 70 -2.28 -2.68 2.97
C HIS A 70 -2.49 -1.66 1.86
N PHE A 71 -2.45 -0.38 2.21
CA PHE A 71 -2.66 0.71 1.26
C PHE A 71 -1.46 1.64 1.25
N ASP A 72 -0.99 1.96 0.05
CA ASP A 72 0.16 2.82 -0.16
C ASP A 72 -0.30 4.05 -0.94
N GLY A 73 -0.03 5.22 -0.42
CA GLY A 73 -0.41 6.49 -1.04
C GLY A 73 0.46 6.89 -2.23
N ASN A 74 1.46 6.10 -2.58
CA ASN A 74 2.27 6.35 -3.76
C ASN A 74 1.86 5.37 -4.86
N PRO A 75 1.11 5.82 -5.88
CA PRO A 75 0.63 4.92 -6.93
C PRO A 75 1.69 4.55 -7.96
N ILE A 76 2.85 5.19 -7.92
CA ILE A 76 3.94 4.87 -8.86
C ILE A 76 4.54 3.52 -8.48
N PRO A 77 4.68 2.58 -9.43
CA PRO A 77 5.20 1.25 -9.11
C PRO A 77 6.58 1.31 -8.45
N HIS A 78 6.74 0.56 -7.37
CA HIS A 78 8.00 0.45 -6.65
C HIS A 78 7.97 -0.86 -5.85
N ASN A 79 9.10 -1.22 -5.26
CA ASN A 79 9.22 -2.47 -4.54
C ASN A 79 9.00 -2.27 -3.04
N HIS A 80 8.59 -3.32 -2.36
CA HIS A 80 8.22 -3.26 -0.95
C HIS A 80 8.98 -4.30 -0.12
N PHE A 81 9.01 -4.08 1.18
CA PHE A 81 9.62 -4.96 2.14
C PHE A 81 8.66 -5.16 3.33
N PHE A 82 8.44 -6.42 3.70
CA PHE A 82 7.59 -6.76 4.82
C PHE A 82 8.43 -7.28 5.98
N CYS A 83 8.30 -6.65 7.15
CA CYS A 83 8.99 -7.09 8.35
C CYS A 83 8.15 -8.16 9.06
N ARG A 84 8.71 -9.37 9.19
CA ARG A 84 8.00 -10.47 9.82
C ARG A 84 7.81 -10.29 11.33
N ALA A 85 8.60 -9.43 11.96
CA ALA A 85 8.53 -9.21 13.40
C ALA A 85 7.52 -8.14 13.77
N CYS A 86 7.62 -6.93 13.22
CA CYS A 86 6.70 -5.84 13.55
C CYS A 86 5.52 -5.73 12.60
N LYS A 87 5.49 -6.55 11.53
CA LYS A 87 4.41 -6.60 10.55
C LYS A 87 4.26 -5.31 9.73
N CYS A 88 5.30 -4.51 9.68
CA CYS A 88 5.29 -3.28 8.91
C CYS A 88 5.63 -3.55 7.45
N LEU A 89 4.86 -2.98 6.54
CA LEU A 89 5.14 -3.02 5.11
C LEU A 89 5.75 -1.69 4.71
N LEU A 90 6.98 -1.74 4.21
CA LEU A 90 7.79 -0.56 3.90
C LEU A 90 8.15 -0.52 2.43
N ASP A 91 8.51 0.67 1.95
CA ASP A 91 9.14 0.77 0.64
C ASP A 91 10.60 0.33 0.76
N ILE A 92 11.09 -0.32 -0.29
CA ILE A 92 12.50 -0.61 -0.39
C ILE A 92 13.06 0.15 -1.59
N LYS A 93 14.14 0.91 -1.33
CA LYS A 93 14.78 1.68 -2.39
C LYS A 93 15.73 0.79 -3.15
N MET A 94 15.42 0.56 -4.40
CA MET A 94 16.27 -0.22 -5.29
C MET A 94 15.89 0.12 -6.72
N ASP A 95 16.82 -0.15 -7.64
CA ASP A 95 16.51 0.01 -9.05
C ASP A 95 15.46 -1.00 -9.48
N SER A 96 14.66 -0.64 -10.48
CA SER A 96 13.64 -1.54 -10.99
C SER A 96 14.29 -2.78 -11.62
N ILE A 97 13.57 -3.91 -11.54
CA ILE A 97 14.03 -5.16 -12.17
C ILE A 97 13.40 -5.19 -13.56
N GLU A 98 14.03 -4.49 -14.52
CA GLU A 98 13.41 -4.24 -15.81
C GLU A 98 13.24 -5.47 -16.69
N HIS A 99 14.11 -6.47 -16.53
CA HIS A 99 14.12 -7.61 -17.44
C HIS A 99 13.35 -8.81 -16.93
N ILE A 100 12.79 -8.74 -15.73
CA ILE A 100 12.13 -9.91 -15.14
C ILE A 100 10.92 -10.34 -15.97
N ASP A 101 10.14 -9.41 -16.47
CA ASP A 101 8.97 -9.71 -17.30
C ASP A 101 9.38 -10.35 -18.63
N ILE A 102 10.46 -9.85 -19.21
CA ILE A 102 10.98 -10.40 -20.46
C ILE A 102 11.45 -11.83 -20.26
N ILE A 103 12.18 -12.07 -19.18
CA ILE A 103 12.65 -13.42 -18.84
C ILE A 103 11.47 -14.37 -18.62
N ALA A 104 10.47 -13.91 -17.88
CA ALA A 104 9.30 -14.71 -17.59
C ALA A 104 8.49 -15.03 -18.86
N ASN A 105 8.36 -14.04 -19.77
CA ASN A 105 7.60 -14.22 -21.01
C ASN A 105 8.26 -15.19 -21.98
N ALA A 106 9.58 -15.40 -21.86
CA ALA A 106 10.33 -16.19 -22.85
C ALA A 106 9.79 -17.62 -22.99
N ASN A 107 9.29 -18.23 -21.92
CA ASN A 107 8.80 -19.60 -21.91
C ASN A 107 7.36 -19.71 -21.45
N PHE A 108 6.63 -18.60 -21.37
CA PHE A 108 5.26 -18.61 -20.92
C PHE A 108 4.33 -18.49 -22.12
N PRO A 109 3.34 -19.40 -22.26
CA PRO A 109 2.44 -19.38 -23.43
C PRO A 109 1.36 -18.29 -23.40
N GLY A 110 1.18 -17.63 -22.25
CA GLY A 110 0.23 -16.54 -22.11
C GLY A 110 0.86 -15.19 -22.30
N LYS A 111 0.33 -14.19 -21.61
CA LYS A 111 0.83 -12.82 -21.66
C LYS A 111 1.07 -12.32 -20.25
N ILE A 112 2.31 -11.99 -19.92
CA ILE A 112 2.65 -11.39 -18.64
C ILE A 112 2.64 -9.87 -18.83
N GLU A 113 1.86 -9.19 -17.96
CA GLU A 113 1.71 -7.75 -18.06
C GLU A 113 2.44 -7.00 -16.95
N GLY A 114 2.95 -7.71 -15.96
CA GLY A 114 3.69 -7.10 -14.88
C GLY A 114 4.00 -8.10 -13.78
N HIS A 115 4.58 -7.59 -12.71
CA HIS A 115 4.93 -8.42 -11.55
C HIS A 115 4.90 -7.55 -10.30
N THR A 116 4.88 -8.21 -9.14
CA THR A 116 4.98 -7.55 -7.85
C THR A 116 6.12 -8.18 -7.09
N VAL A 117 6.94 -7.34 -6.46
CA VAL A 117 8.07 -7.82 -5.67
C VAL A 117 7.90 -7.36 -4.23
N ILE A 118 7.90 -8.31 -3.31
CA ILE A 118 7.84 -8.04 -1.88
C ILE A 118 8.93 -8.87 -1.21
N PHE A 119 9.88 -8.19 -0.60
CA PHE A 119 10.94 -8.84 0.14
C PHE A 119 10.47 -9.07 1.58
N HIS A 120 11.00 -10.07 2.23
CA HIS A 120 10.63 -10.45 3.59
C HIS A 120 11.86 -10.52 4.47
N GLY A 121 11.72 -10.18 5.73
CA GLY A 121 12.82 -10.28 6.68
C GLY A 121 12.58 -9.41 7.90
N LEU A 122 13.62 -8.76 8.37
CA LEU A 122 13.57 -7.86 9.52
C LEU A 122 13.89 -6.45 9.09
N CYS A 123 13.08 -5.48 9.50
CA CYS A 123 13.38 -4.07 9.27
C CYS A 123 14.55 -3.65 10.15
N GLU A 124 15.07 -2.46 9.90
CA GLU A 124 16.25 -1.97 10.63
C GLU A 124 16.10 -2.08 12.14
N LYS A 125 14.96 -1.61 12.66
CA LYS A 125 14.71 -1.62 14.11
C LYS A 125 14.64 -3.03 14.68
N CYS A 126 13.94 -3.92 13.99
CA CYS A 126 13.80 -5.30 14.45
C CYS A 126 15.09 -6.07 14.31
N CYS A 127 15.86 -5.78 13.27
CA CYS A 127 17.17 -6.37 13.08
C CYS A 127 18.12 -6.00 14.21
N GLN A 128 18.11 -4.74 14.62
CA GLN A 128 18.93 -4.29 15.75
C GLN A 128 18.55 -4.99 17.05
N LYS A 129 17.26 -5.24 17.28
CA LYS A 129 16.81 -5.95 18.48
C LYS A 129 17.28 -7.40 18.50
N GLU A 130 17.41 -8.03 17.34
CA GLU A 130 17.86 -9.42 17.22
C GLU A 130 19.37 -9.51 16.97
N HIS A 131 20.06 -8.40 16.99
CA HIS A 131 21.52 -8.36 16.80
C HIS A 131 21.99 -8.93 15.46
N CYS A 132 21.22 -8.70 14.40
CA CYS A 132 21.62 -9.18 13.07
C CYS A 132 22.41 -8.15 12.28
#